data_9a57344d0d67a5b92c81b92d555cf60c
#
_entry.id   9a57344d0d67a5b92c81b92d555cf60c
#
_cell.length_a   1.000
_cell.length_b   1.000
_cell.length_c   1.000
_cell.angle_alpha   90.00
_cell.angle_beta   90.00
_cell.angle_gamma   90.00
#
_symmetry.space_group_name_H-M   'P 1'
#
loop_
_entity.id
_entity.type
_entity.pdbx_description
1 polymer ?
#
loop_
_entity_poly.entity_id
_entity_poly.type
_entity_poly.pdbx_seq_one_letter_code
_entity_poly.pdbx_strand_id
1 'polypeptide(L)'
;MTRSASESSRRSFLYRLGLAGAAPALLSALGQPSLAAPKSVSQKDDESPTAPADKKIWSNEYWAQRGTVKLYLFRKRLNAPHSREGTAPVLFLVHGSSISGRPTFDLSVPGHGEYSLMNKFAEYGFDVWTMDFAGYGRSSAGEGNSNIAEGVEDLKTAVEVVARETGHQRYHFFGESSGALRAGAYAMEQPQRANRLVLTALTYTGEGSPTLADRAKQLEFYRTHNRRPRDRAMIHSIFTRDKSGTSEPAVGDALAEAELRFGDSVPTGTYLDMTANLPVIDPQKIHAPVLVARGEYDGIATDEDCLNFYRKLPNSDRQFAILPGMAHSLVLGLNRHQLWHVTRAFLDMPPRLDSLKA
;
A
#
# COMPACT_ATOMS: atom_id res chain seq x y z
N MET A 1 -30.71 33.38 45.77
CA MET A 1 -31.99 32.65 45.64
C MET A 1 -31.75 31.45 44.78
N THR A 2 -31.52 30.36 45.38
CA THR A 2 -32.28 29.10 45.52
C THR A 2 -32.24 28.25 44.27
N ARG A 3 -31.40 27.18 44.33
CA ARG A 3 -31.73 25.73 44.38
C ARG A 3 -32.40 25.18 43.09
N SER A 4 -32.06 24.04 42.53
CA SER A 4 -31.98 22.71 43.15
C SER A 4 -31.37 21.69 42.20
N ALA A 5 -30.70 20.72 42.75
CA ALA A 5 -30.19 19.48 42.18
C ALA A 5 -31.33 18.48 41.93
N SER A 6 -31.08 17.49 41.03
CA SER A 6 -31.63 16.14 41.24
C SER A 6 -30.71 15.08 40.62
N GLU A 7 -30.30 14.20 41.52
CA GLU A 7 -29.62 12.92 41.36
C GLU A 7 -30.57 11.83 40.83
N SER A 8 -29.93 10.77 40.50
CA SER A 8 -30.29 9.33 40.47
C SER A 8 -30.35 8.73 39.08
N SER A 9 -29.91 7.52 38.83
CA SER A 9 -29.74 6.33 39.61
C SER A 9 -28.91 5.27 38.88
N ARG A 10 -28.01 4.63 39.61
CA ARG A 10 -27.31 3.40 39.26
C ARG A 10 -28.29 2.22 39.23
N ARG A 11 -28.19 1.30 38.29
CA ARG A 11 -28.64 -0.09 38.45
C ARG A 11 -27.58 -1.07 38.00
N SER A 12 -26.94 -1.67 38.99
CA SER A 12 -26.17 -2.91 38.92
C SER A 12 -27.12 -4.09 38.74
N PHE A 13 -26.75 -5.08 37.89
CA PHE A 13 -27.37 -6.37 37.88
C PHE A 13 -26.30 -7.46 38.03
N LEU A 14 -26.27 -8.02 39.25
CA LEU A 14 -25.57 -9.24 39.64
C LEU A 14 -26.49 -10.44 39.29
N TYR A 15 -25.96 -11.48 38.67
CA TYR A 15 -26.55 -12.81 38.72
C TYR A 15 -25.56 -13.82 39.31
N ARG A 16 -26.10 -14.58 40.26
CA ARG A 16 -25.42 -15.51 41.16
C ARG A 16 -25.19 -16.86 40.50
N LEU A 17 -24.14 -17.51 40.99
CA LEU A 17 -23.80 -18.93 40.89
C LEU A 17 -24.93 -19.85 41.43
N GLY A 18 -25.04 -21.05 40.83
CA GLY A 18 -25.74 -22.20 41.37
C GLY A 18 -24.99 -23.48 41.03
N LEU A 19 -24.49 -24.13 42.08
CA LEU A 19 -23.76 -25.40 42.04
C LEU A 19 -24.71 -26.61 42.21
N ALA A 20 -24.24 -27.76 41.74
CA ALA A 20 -24.38 -29.13 42.28
C ALA A 20 -25.44 -30.07 41.69
N GLY A 21 -25.00 -31.30 41.40
CA GLY A 21 -25.81 -32.50 41.28
C GLY A 21 -25.09 -33.69 40.64
N ALA A 22 -24.69 -34.65 41.47
CA ALA A 22 -23.88 -35.83 41.22
C ALA A 22 -24.56 -36.96 40.46
N ALA A 23 -23.73 -37.89 40.00
CA ALA A 23 -23.96 -39.15 39.31
C ALA A 23 -24.94 -40.16 40.01
N PRO A 24 -25.32 -41.32 39.38
CA PRO A 24 -24.39 -42.44 39.28
C PRO A 24 -24.53 -43.35 38.01
N ALA A 25 -23.56 -44.25 37.93
CA ALA A 25 -23.33 -45.25 36.92
C ALA A 25 -24.37 -46.38 36.91
N LEU A 26 -24.54 -47.02 35.74
CA LEU A 26 -25.02 -48.41 35.62
C LEU A 26 -24.25 -49.13 34.49
N LEU A 27 -23.57 -50.19 34.90
CA LEU A 27 -22.98 -51.22 34.03
C LEU A 27 -24.08 -52.00 33.31
N SER A 28 -23.82 -52.35 32.03
CA SER A 28 -24.33 -53.60 31.46
C SER A 28 -23.38 -54.10 30.38
N ALA A 29 -22.82 -55.25 30.64
CA ALA A 29 -22.02 -56.06 29.73
C ALA A 29 -22.89 -56.72 28.70
N LEU A 30 -22.46 -56.81 27.45
CA LEU A 30 -22.77 -57.92 26.51
C LEU A 30 -21.88 -57.87 25.26
N GLY A 31 -21.15 -58.96 25.06
CA GLY A 31 -20.92 -59.62 23.77
C GLY A 31 -19.90 -59.00 22.80
N GLN A 32 -18.66 -59.52 22.79
CA GLN A 32 -17.77 -59.43 21.64
C GLN A 32 -18.14 -60.44 20.56
N PRO A 33 -18.14 -60.07 19.26
CA PRO A 33 -17.79 -61.00 18.20
C PRO A 33 -16.36 -60.75 17.70
N SER A 34 -15.60 -61.85 17.71
CA SER A 34 -14.30 -62.02 17.07
C SER A 34 -14.41 -61.67 15.58
N LEU A 35 -13.61 -60.76 15.08
CA LEU A 35 -13.41 -60.54 13.65
C LEU A 35 -11.92 -60.69 13.31
N ALA A 36 -11.72 -61.46 12.24
CA ALA A 36 -10.44 -61.90 11.69
C ALA A 36 -9.50 -60.74 11.31
N ALA A 37 -8.19 -60.96 11.46
CA ALA A 37 -7.14 -60.07 11.04
C ALA A 37 -7.18 -59.77 9.53
N PRO A 38 -7.09 -58.55 9.09
CA PRO A 38 -6.87 -58.23 7.69
C PRO A 38 -5.37 -58.38 7.34
N LYS A 39 -5.17 -58.93 6.13
CA LYS A 39 -3.88 -59.17 5.49
C LYS A 39 -3.05 -57.86 5.38
N SER A 40 -1.76 -57.99 5.60
CA SER A 40 -0.74 -56.95 5.37
C SER A 40 -0.84 -56.37 3.95
N VAL A 41 -1.25 -55.10 3.86
CA VAL A 41 -1.05 -54.29 2.67
C VAL A 41 0.35 -53.69 2.73
N SER A 42 1.15 -53.97 1.71
CA SER A 42 2.49 -53.40 1.49
C SER A 42 2.42 -51.88 1.64
N GLN A 43 3.17 -51.35 2.60
CA GLN A 43 3.46 -49.91 2.66
C GLN A 43 4.21 -49.52 1.38
N LYS A 44 3.55 -48.75 0.54
CA LYS A 44 4.24 -47.91 -0.44
C LYS A 44 4.91 -46.80 0.33
N ASP A 45 6.14 -46.55 -0.05
CA ASP A 45 7.03 -45.56 0.48
C ASP A 45 6.33 -44.23 0.76
N ASP A 46 6.35 -43.88 2.04
CA ASP A 46 5.92 -42.60 2.57
C ASP A 46 6.92 -41.55 2.05
N GLU A 47 6.57 -40.85 0.98
CA GLU A 47 7.28 -39.65 0.60
C GLU A 47 7.12 -38.66 1.76
N SER A 48 8.16 -38.59 2.60
CA SER A 48 8.31 -37.53 3.60
C SER A 48 8.04 -36.19 2.94
N PRO A 49 7.18 -35.32 3.51
CA PRO A 49 6.96 -34.00 2.94
C PRO A 49 8.32 -33.29 2.87
N THR A 50 8.76 -33.00 1.65
CA THR A 50 9.93 -32.19 1.40
C THR A 50 9.82 -30.94 2.24
N ALA A 51 10.83 -30.66 3.07
CA ALA A 51 10.90 -29.45 3.88
C ALA A 51 10.58 -28.25 2.98
N PRO A 52 9.78 -27.26 3.43
CA PRO A 52 9.43 -26.11 2.63
C PRO A 52 10.73 -25.46 2.14
N ALA A 53 10.90 -25.37 0.82
CA ALA A 53 12.05 -24.73 0.21
C ALA A 53 12.21 -23.34 0.85
N ASP A 54 13.43 -23.02 1.31
CA ASP A 54 13.75 -21.71 1.90
C ASP A 54 13.25 -20.62 0.95
N LYS A 55 12.19 -19.92 1.36
CA LYS A 55 11.58 -18.84 0.58
C LYS A 55 12.50 -17.62 0.61
N LYS A 56 13.50 -17.64 -0.27
CA LYS A 56 14.46 -16.54 -0.36
C LYS A 56 13.87 -15.41 -1.23
N ILE A 57 13.83 -14.20 -0.70
CA ILE A 57 13.51 -13.02 -1.49
C ILE A 57 14.68 -12.72 -2.43
N TRP A 58 14.38 -12.75 -3.72
CA TRP A 58 15.29 -12.36 -4.78
C TRP A 58 15.00 -10.90 -5.19
N SER A 59 16.03 -10.17 -5.60
CA SER A 59 15.89 -8.80 -6.08
C SER A 59 16.81 -8.52 -7.27
N ASN A 60 16.39 -7.58 -8.13
CA ASN A 60 17.20 -7.10 -9.24
C ASN A 60 16.86 -5.65 -9.59
N GLU A 61 17.79 -4.97 -10.25
CA GLU A 61 17.70 -3.59 -10.70
C GLU A 61 17.57 -3.52 -12.20
N TYR A 62 16.76 -2.58 -12.68
CA TYR A 62 16.52 -2.38 -14.12
C TYR A 62 16.55 -0.90 -14.46
N TRP A 63 16.61 -0.62 -15.73
CA TRP A 63 16.63 0.73 -16.25
C TRP A 63 15.69 0.86 -17.45
N ALA A 64 14.96 1.96 -17.51
CA ALA A 64 14.17 2.38 -18.64
C ALA A 64 14.70 3.72 -19.18
N GLN A 65 14.44 4.02 -20.44
CA GLN A 65 14.90 5.26 -21.08
C GLN A 65 13.71 6.01 -21.68
N ARG A 66 13.45 7.24 -21.19
CA ARG A 66 12.47 8.16 -21.73
C ARG A 66 13.18 9.41 -22.30
N GLY A 67 13.38 9.45 -23.60
CA GLY A 67 14.22 10.47 -24.21
C GLY A 67 15.64 10.46 -23.62
N THR A 68 16.05 11.56 -23.01
CA THR A 68 17.35 11.69 -22.31
C THR A 68 17.31 11.22 -20.87
N VAL A 69 16.11 10.97 -20.30
CA VAL A 69 15.94 10.59 -18.89
C VAL A 69 16.13 9.09 -18.72
N LYS A 70 17.04 8.70 -17.83
CA LYS A 70 17.27 7.33 -17.43
C LYS A 70 16.50 7.06 -16.14
N LEU A 71 15.56 6.14 -16.17
CA LEU A 71 14.67 5.80 -15.06
C LEU A 71 15.13 4.51 -14.38
N TYR A 72 15.29 4.56 -13.07
CA TYR A 72 15.66 3.42 -12.24
C TYR A 72 14.42 2.63 -11.82
N LEU A 73 14.47 1.29 -11.96
CA LEU A 73 13.45 0.37 -11.46
C LEU A 73 14.10 -0.67 -10.53
N PHE A 74 13.34 -1.12 -9.56
CA PHE A 74 13.74 -2.16 -8.63
C PHE A 74 12.64 -3.21 -8.48
N ARG A 75 13.05 -4.50 -8.46
CA ARG A 75 12.15 -5.66 -8.41
C ARG A 75 12.49 -6.55 -7.24
N LYS A 76 11.47 -7.07 -6.55
CA LYS A 76 11.57 -8.14 -5.54
C LYS A 76 10.47 -9.17 -5.74
N ARG A 77 10.82 -10.45 -5.53
CA ARG A 77 9.87 -11.57 -5.54
C ARG A 77 10.45 -12.76 -4.76
N LEU A 78 9.61 -13.76 -4.47
CA LEU A 78 10.11 -15.05 -4.02
C LEU A 78 10.87 -15.73 -5.16
N ASN A 79 12.09 -16.17 -4.88
CA ASN A 79 13.00 -16.85 -5.81
C ASN A 79 13.31 -16.06 -7.09
N ALA A 80 14.41 -16.36 -7.74
CA ALA A 80 14.73 -15.80 -9.05
C ALA A 80 13.73 -16.28 -10.11
N PRO A 81 13.36 -15.43 -11.09
CA PRO A 81 12.48 -15.86 -12.18
C PRO A 81 13.13 -16.99 -13.00
N HIS A 82 12.36 -18.01 -13.36
CA HIS A 82 12.78 -19.07 -14.27
C HIS A 82 11.65 -19.44 -15.24
N SER A 83 12.01 -20.06 -16.37
CA SER A 83 11.16 -20.22 -17.55
C SER A 83 9.93 -21.14 -17.38
N ARG A 84 9.74 -21.79 -16.24
CA ARG A 84 8.65 -22.76 -15.98
C ARG A 84 7.74 -22.41 -14.83
N GLU A 85 7.91 -21.24 -14.20
CA GLU A 85 7.01 -20.80 -13.12
C GLU A 85 5.73 -20.19 -13.68
N GLY A 86 4.61 -20.50 -13.00
CA GLY A 86 3.40 -19.71 -13.14
C GLY A 86 3.71 -18.25 -12.85
N THR A 87 3.14 -17.33 -13.60
CA THR A 87 3.44 -15.91 -13.52
C THR A 87 2.81 -15.33 -12.25
N ALA A 88 3.64 -14.98 -11.27
CA ALA A 88 3.20 -14.24 -10.09
C ALA A 88 2.55 -12.91 -10.51
N PRO A 89 1.41 -12.51 -9.91
CA PRO A 89 0.79 -11.24 -10.25
C PRO A 89 1.74 -10.08 -9.94
N VAL A 90 1.82 -9.12 -10.86
CA VAL A 90 2.70 -7.96 -10.71
C VAL A 90 2.01 -6.89 -9.87
N LEU A 91 2.71 -6.41 -8.84
CA LEU A 91 2.36 -5.23 -8.05
C LEU A 91 3.39 -4.12 -8.27
N PHE A 92 2.96 -3.03 -8.89
CA PHE A 92 3.81 -1.87 -9.15
C PHE A 92 3.55 -0.78 -8.11
N LEU A 93 4.58 -0.39 -7.35
CA LEU A 93 4.53 0.59 -6.27
C LEU A 93 4.97 1.97 -6.78
N VAL A 94 4.16 2.99 -6.54
CA VAL A 94 4.30 4.34 -7.08
C VAL A 94 4.47 5.35 -5.94
N HIS A 95 5.67 5.92 -5.81
CA HIS A 95 6.04 6.79 -4.70
C HIS A 95 5.47 8.21 -4.79
N GLY A 96 5.43 8.90 -3.65
CA GLY A 96 4.95 10.27 -3.50
C GLY A 96 5.96 11.35 -3.83
N SER A 97 5.72 12.59 -3.32
CA SER A 97 6.44 13.81 -3.71
C SER A 97 7.82 14.00 -3.08
N SER A 98 8.05 13.45 -1.90
CA SER A 98 9.19 13.88 -1.05
C SER A 98 10.33 12.87 -1.00
N ILE A 99 10.06 11.62 -1.34
CA ILE A 99 10.93 10.47 -1.23
C ILE A 99 10.85 9.60 -2.48
N SER A 100 11.95 8.89 -2.79
CA SER A 100 12.07 8.01 -3.95
C SER A 100 11.46 6.63 -3.69
N GLY A 101 11.34 5.81 -4.72
CA GLY A 101 10.60 4.55 -4.68
C GLY A 101 11.18 3.54 -3.70
N ARG A 102 12.46 3.21 -3.84
CA ARG A 102 13.08 2.18 -3.00
C ARG A 102 13.13 2.56 -1.52
N PRO A 103 13.57 3.75 -1.10
CA PRO A 103 13.49 4.16 0.31
C PRO A 103 12.07 4.20 0.88
N THR A 104 11.05 4.51 0.06
CA THR A 104 9.66 4.47 0.51
C THR A 104 9.18 3.03 0.77
N PHE A 105 9.45 2.11 -0.15
CA PHE A 105 8.80 0.80 -0.17
C PHE A 105 9.70 -0.35 0.24
N ASP A 106 11.01 -0.11 0.40
CA ASP A 106 12.01 -1.13 0.77
C ASP A 106 12.97 -0.62 1.85
N LEU A 107 12.44 0.15 2.81
CA LEU A 107 13.22 0.66 3.92
C LEU A 107 13.61 -0.47 4.89
N SER A 108 14.86 -0.47 5.33
CA SER A 108 15.35 -1.28 6.45
C SER A 108 15.54 -0.40 7.67
N VAL A 109 14.94 -0.76 8.78
CA VAL A 109 15.08 -0.09 10.09
C VAL A 109 15.59 -1.14 11.09
N PRO A 110 16.90 -1.27 11.29
CA PRO A 110 17.47 -2.33 12.12
C PRO A 110 16.91 -2.35 13.55
N GLY A 111 16.48 -3.51 14.02
CA GLY A 111 15.89 -3.69 15.36
C GLY A 111 14.41 -3.31 15.50
N HIS A 112 13.75 -2.82 14.43
CA HIS A 112 12.37 -2.33 14.48
C HIS A 112 11.37 -3.19 13.67
N GLY A 113 11.76 -4.39 13.28
CA GLY A 113 10.94 -5.31 12.50
C GLY A 113 10.91 -5.00 11.00
N GLU A 114 9.96 -5.60 10.28
CA GLU A 114 9.87 -5.44 8.82
C GLU A 114 9.17 -4.12 8.44
N TYR A 115 9.86 -3.30 7.68
CA TYR A 115 9.34 -2.07 7.08
C TYR A 115 9.23 -2.16 5.56
N SER A 116 9.87 -3.14 4.93
CA SER A 116 9.78 -3.30 3.48
C SER A 116 8.42 -3.85 3.06
N LEU A 117 7.60 -2.99 2.48
CA LEU A 117 6.36 -3.39 1.78
C LEU A 117 6.70 -4.33 0.61
N MET A 118 7.84 -4.13 -0.07
CA MET A 118 8.28 -5.01 -1.15
C MET A 118 8.57 -6.42 -0.66
N ASN A 119 9.26 -6.60 0.47
CA ASN A 119 9.49 -7.92 1.08
C ASN A 119 8.16 -8.58 1.41
N LYS A 120 7.26 -7.83 2.07
CA LYS A 120 6.00 -8.37 2.54
C LYS A 120 5.11 -8.86 1.41
N PHE A 121 5.00 -8.09 0.34
CA PHE A 121 4.19 -8.50 -0.82
C PHE A 121 4.89 -9.57 -1.68
N ALA A 122 6.22 -9.61 -1.72
CA ALA A 122 6.94 -10.75 -2.29
C ALA A 122 6.63 -12.04 -1.52
N GLU A 123 6.63 -12.02 -0.17
CA GLU A 123 6.20 -13.16 0.68
C GLU A 123 4.75 -13.59 0.42
N TYR A 124 3.87 -12.66 0.07
CA TYR A 124 2.49 -12.95 -0.34
C TYR A 124 2.36 -13.53 -1.74
N GLY A 125 3.46 -13.64 -2.49
CA GLY A 125 3.50 -14.25 -3.81
C GLY A 125 3.40 -13.27 -4.98
N PHE A 126 3.51 -11.97 -4.73
CA PHE A 126 3.56 -10.97 -5.80
C PHE A 126 4.96 -10.82 -6.38
N ASP A 127 5.02 -10.44 -7.65
CA ASP A 127 6.21 -9.89 -8.30
C ASP A 127 6.17 -8.37 -8.14
N VAL A 128 6.95 -7.85 -7.18
CA VAL A 128 6.83 -6.47 -6.68
C VAL A 128 7.85 -5.57 -7.36
N TRP A 129 7.38 -4.49 -7.95
CA TRP A 129 8.19 -3.50 -8.66
C TRP A 129 8.00 -2.12 -8.07
N THR A 130 9.04 -1.32 -8.12
CA THR A 130 8.97 0.13 -7.91
C THR A 130 9.93 0.83 -8.87
N MET A 131 9.79 2.15 -8.99
CA MET A 131 10.68 2.99 -9.78
C MET A 131 10.98 4.28 -9.03
N ASP A 132 12.03 4.96 -9.44
CA ASP A 132 12.24 6.36 -9.13
C ASP A 132 11.79 7.20 -10.34
N PHE A 133 10.93 8.20 -10.13
CA PHE A 133 10.56 9.15 -11.18
C PHE A 133 11.72 10.06 -11.55
N ALA A 134 11.64 10.72 -12.70
CA ALA A 134 12.63 11.69 -13.14
C ALA A 134 13.01 12.67 -12.02
N GLY A 135 14.29 12.79 -11.74
CA GLY A 135 14.83 13.69 -10.72
C GLY A 135 14.71 13.20 -9.27
N TYR A 136 14.26 11.97 -9.04
CA TYR A 136 14.23 11.31 -7.73
C TYR A 136 15.26 10.18 -7.66
N GLY A 137 15.77 9.90 -6.46
CA GLY A 137 16.58 8.73 -6.16
C GLY A 137 17.73 8.53 -7.13
N ARG A 138 17.72 7.38 -7.84
CA ARG A 138 18.75 7.00 -8.81
C ARG A 138 18.39 7.38 -10.26
N SER A 139 17.18 7.86 -10.51
CA SER A 139 16.79 8.34 -11.84
C SER A 139 17.44 9.67 -12.16
N SER A 140 17.81 9.86 -13.42
CA SER A 140 18.36 11.15 -13.86
C SER A 140 17.27 12.23 -13.85
N ALA A 141 17.69 13.49 -13.67
CA ALA A 141 16.77 14.61 -13.82
C ALA A 141 16.44 14.83 -15.31
N GLY A 142 15.21 15.24 -15.58
CA GLY A 142 14.80 15.83 -16.86
C GLY A 142 14.88 17.35 -16.82
N GLU A 143 14.42 18.00 -17.89
CA GLU A 143 14.30 19.47 -17.97
C GLU A 143 13.11 20.01 -17.16
N GLY A 144 12.09 19.17 -16.95
CA GLY A 144 10.87 19.51 -16.21
C GLY A 144 11.00 19.41 -14.70
N ASN A 145 9.87 19.53 -14.04
CA ASN A 145 9.75 19.49 -12.57
C ASN A 145 9.12 18.21 -12.03
N SER A 146 8.99 17.15 -12.86
CA SER A 146 8.40 15.84 -12.51
C SER A 146 6.99 15.97 -11.94
N ASN A 147 6.11 16.70 -12.63
CA ASN A 147 4.70 16.83 -12.29
C ASN A 147 3.93 15.52 -12.49
N ILE A 148 2.62 15.50 -12.25
CA ILE A 148 1.81 14.28 -12.38
C ILE A 148 1.82 13.75 -13.82
N ALA A 149 1.67 14.62 -14.83
CA ALA A 149 1.66 14.22 -16.24
C ALA A 149 3.03 13.63 -16.69
N GLU A 150 4.14 14.28 -16.34
CA GLU A 150 5.49 13.73 -16.58
C GLU A 150 5.68 12.37 -15.89
N GLY A 151 5.16 12.21 -14.68
CA GLY A 151 5.19 10.93 -13.97
C GLY A 151 4.37 9.83 -14.65
N VAL A 152 3.29 10.17 -15.35
CA VAL A 152 2.53 9.21 -16.18
C VAL A 152 3.38 8.73 -17.36
N GLU A 153 4.13 9.62 -18.03
CA GLU A 153 5.03 9.24 -19.10
C GLU A 153 6.21 8.37 -18.60
N ASP A 154 6.72 8.67 -17.40
CA ASP A 154 7.71 7.81 -16.75
C ASP A 154 7.15 6.41 -16.47
N LEU A 155 5.90 6.31 -15.95
CA LEU A 155 5.22 5.03 -15.71
C LEU A 155 5.01 4.26 -17.00
N LYS A 156 4.54 4.90 -18.09
CA LYS A 156 4.37 4.26 -19.39
C LYS A 156 5.69 3.62 -19.87
N THR A 157 6.79 4.34 -19.71
CA THR A 157 8.13 3.85 -20.09
C THR A 157 8.59 2.69 -19.19
N ALA A 158 8.37 2.79 -17.88
CA ALA A 158 8.75 1.77 -16.90
C ALA A 158 7.98 0.47 -17.09
N VAL A 159 6.68 0.54 -17.39
CA VAL A 159 5.80 -0.64 -17.56
C VAL A 159 6.24 -1.50 -18.76
N GLU A 160 6.85 -0.91 -19.79
CA GLU A 160 7.37 -1.70 -20.92
C GLU A 160 8.56 -2.57 -20.50
N VAL A 161 9.38 -2.12 -19.55
CA VAL A 161 10.42 -2.97 -18.93
C VAL A 161 9.76 -4.11 -18.15
N VAL A 162 8.76 -3.82 -17.35
CA VAL A 162 8.02 -4.85 -16.59
C VAL A 162 7.36 -5.85 -17.51
N ALA A 163 6.73 -5.41 -18.61
CA ALA A 163 6.12 -6.28 -19.61
C ALA A 163 7.13 -7.26 -20.21
N ARG A 164 8.31 -6.75 -20.58
CA ARG A 164 9.38 -7.56 -21.17
C ARG A 164 9.93 -8.60 -20.19
N GLU A 165 10.10 -8.20 -18.92
CA GLU A 165 10.71 -9.05 -17.89
C GLU A 165 9.74 -10.10 -17.30
N THR A 166 8.43 -9.82 -17.33
CA THR A 166 7.41 -10.67 -16.68
C THR A 166 6.45 -11.34 -17.67
N GLY A 167 6.33 -10.84 -18.90
CA GLY A 167 5.32 -11.27 -19.88
C GLY A 167 3.89 -10.75 -19.56
N HIS A 168 3.66 -10.11 -18.41
CA HIS A 168 2.36 -9.56 -18.05
C HIS A 168 2.03 -8.31 -18.88
N GLN A 169 0.73 -8.13 -19.16
CA GLN A 169 0.20 -6.95 -19.84
C GLN A 169 -0.70 -6.11 -18.93
N ARG A 170 -1.08 -6.63 -17.76
CA ARG A 170 -1.90 -5.95 -16.75
C ARG A 170 -1.26 -6.07 -15.38
N TYR A 171 -1.31 -4.99 -14.63
CA TYR A 171 -0.60 -4.83 -13.36
C TYR A 171 -1.54 -4.32 -12.28
N HIS A 172 -1.30 -4.74 -11.05
CA HIS A 172 -1.81 -4.04 -9.89
C HIS A 172 -0.92 -2.83 -9.62
N PHE A 173 -1.52 -1.70 -9.25
CA PHE A 173 -0.79 -0.51 -8.84
C PHE A 173 -1.12 -0.16 -7.39
N PHE A 174 -0.09 0.21 -6.65
CA PHE A 174 -0.20 0.79 -5.33
C PHE A 174 0.47 2.16 -5.38
N GLY A 175 -0.29 3.23 -5.14
CA GLY A 175 0.22 4.60 -5.11
C GLY A 175 0.02 5.24 -3.75
N GLU A 176 1.04 5.96 -3.26
CA GLU A 176 0.97 6.74 -2.03
C GLU A 176 1.07 8.24 -2.32
N SER A 177 0.14 9.04 -1.76
CA SER A 177 0.13 10.51 -1.89
C SER A 177 0.08 10.95 -3.36
N SER A 178 1.01 11.78 -3.86
CA SER A 178 1.09 12.10 -5.29
C SER A 178 1.36 10.88 -6.18
N GLY A 179 1.87 9.78 -5.63
CA GLY A 179 1.95 8.49 -6.32
C GLY A 179 0.57 7.90 -6.59
N ALA A 180 -0.41 8.11 -5.72
CA ALA A 180 -1.80 7.74 -5.97
C ALA A 180 -2.39 8.54 -7.14
N LEU A 181 -2.06 9.83 -7.26
CA LEU A 181 -2.44 10.65 -8.41
C LEU A 181 -1.82 10.15 -9.72
N ARG A 182 -0.50 9.83 -9.70
CA ARG A 182 0.19 9.27 -10.86
C ARG A 182 -0.39 7.93 -11.29
N ALA A 183 -0.65 7.02 -10.35
CA ALA A 183 -1.27 5.72 -10.62
C ALA A 183 -2.71 5.86 -11.16
N GLY A 184 -3.50 6.77 -10.59
CA GLY A 184 -4.85 7.10 -11.06
C GLY A 184 -4.85 7.70 -12.47
N ALA A 185 -3.98 8.69 -12.73
CA ALA A 185 -3.83 9.30 -14.05
C ALA A 185 -3.34 8.29 -15.11
N TYR A 186 -2.38 7.45 -14.75
CA TYR A 186 -1.95 6.35 -15.61
C TYR A 186 -3.12 5.40 -15.96
N ALA A 187 -3.93 5.02 -14.98
CA ALA A 187 -5.07 4.13 -15.22
C ALA A 187 -6.17 4.76 -16.08
N MET A 188 -6.33 6.09 -16.05
CA MET A 188 -7.22 6.79 -16.97
C MET A 188 -6.74 6.72 -18.43
N GLU A 189 -5.44 6.83 -18.65
CA GLU A 189 -4.84 6.84 -19.98
C GLU A 189 -4.57 5.43 -20.54
N GLN A 190 -4.34 4.46 -19.65
CA GLN A 190 -4.00 3.07 -19.97
C GLN A 190 -4.92 2.07 -19.25
N PRO A 191 -6.26 2.18 -19.39
CA PRO A 191 -7.21 1.36 -18.62
C PRO A 191 -7.05 -0.15 -18.86
N GLN A 192 -6.56 -0.55 -20.03
CA GLN A 192 -6.29 -1.95 -20.37
C GLN A 192 -5.07 -2.53 -19.61
N ARG A 193 -4.19 -1.67 -19.10
CA ARG A 193 -2.98 -2.06 -18.34
C ARG A 193 -3.22 -2.14 -16.82
N ALA A 194 -4.27 -1.47 -16.31
CA ALA A 194 -4.60 -1.45 -14.89
C ALA A 194 -5.48 -2.66 -14.53
N ASN A 195 -5.04 -3.48 -13.56
CA ASN A 195 -5.82 -4.60 -13.04
C ASN A 195 -6.63 -4.15 -11.80
N ARG A 196 -5.96 -3.78 -10.70
CA ARG A 196 -6.53 -3.21 -9.48
C ARG A 196 -5.67 -2.04 -9.03
N LEU A 197 -6.28 -1.02 -8.44
CA LEU A 197 -5.59 0.16 -7.92
C LEU A 197 -5.77 0.27 -6.42
N VAL A 198 -4.68 0.41 -5.69
CA VAL A 198 -4.66 0.80 -4.27
C VAL A 198 -4.13 2.23 -4.21
N LEU A 199 -5.02 3.18 -3.92
CA LEU A 199 -4.72 4.61 -3.88
C LEU A 199 -4.72 5.06 -2.42
N THR A 200 -3.53 5.19 -1.84
CA THR A 200 -3.35 5.54 -0.44
C THR A 200 -3.01 7.00 -0.26
N ALA A 201 -3.52 7.62 0.81
CA ALA A 201 -3.31 9.04 1.09
C ALA A 201 -3.61 9.94 -0.12
N LEU A 202 -4.65 9.58 -0.86
CA LEU A 202 -5.07 10.24 -2.11
C LEU A 202 -5.67 11.62 -1.82
N THR A 203 -5.22 12.61 -2.56
CA THR A 203 -5.84 13.95 -2.60
C THR A 203 -6.55 14.12 -3.94
N TYR A 204 -7.87 14.37 -3.93
CA TYR A 204 -8.65 14.55 -5.16
C TYR A 204 -8.74 16.01 -5.57
N THR A 205 -9.41 16.83 -4.77
CA THR A 205 -9.53 18.28 -4.96
C THR A 205 -8.65 19.08 -4.00
N GLY A 206 -8.20 18.43 -2.91
CA GLY A 206 -7.46 19.06 -1.84
C GLY A 206 -8.35 19.83 -0.86
N GLU A 207 -9.67 19.75 -0.98
CA GLU A 207 -10.60 20.44 -0.12
C GLU A 207 -10.44 20.03 1.35
N GLY A 208 -10.38 21.05 2.22
CA GLY A 208 -10.23 20.85 3.66
C GLY A 208 -8.83 20.44 4.12
N SER A 209 -7.83 20.32 3.23
CA SER A 209 -6.47 19.91 3.58
C SER A 209 -5.66 21.03 4.25
N PRO A 210 -5.33 20.94 5.56
CA PRO A 210 -4.53 21.96 6.22
C PRO A 210 -3.11 22.01 5.66
N THR A 211 -2.53 20.86 5.32
CA THR A 211 -1.17 20.81 4.76
C THR A 211 -1.09 21.41 3.36
N LEU A 212 -2.10 21.24 2.51
CA LEU A 212 -2.10 21.89 1.19
C LEU A 212 -2.32 23.39 1.31
N ALA A 213 -3.18 23.83 2.23
CA ALA A 213 -3.35 25.26 2.52
C ALA A 213 -2.04 25.92 2.98
N ASP A 214 -1.23 25.21 3.78
CA ASP A 214 0.09 25.70 4.18
C ASP A 214 1.08 25.70 3.01
N ARG A 215 1.12 24.65 2.20
CA ARG A 215 1.96 24.56 0.99
C ARG A 215 1.62 25.64 -0.05
N ALA A 216 0.35 26.03 -0.16
CA ALA A 216 -0.07 27.09 -1.08
C ALA A 216 0.60 28.43 -0.81
N LYS A 217 1.10 28.69 0.38
CA LYS A 217 1.92 29.88 0.71
C LYS A 217 3.24 29.93 -0.07
N GLN A 218 3.70 28.80 -0.60
CA GLN A 218 4.91 28.67 -1.41
C GLN A 218 4.62 28.49 -2.91
N LEU A 219 3.39 28.74 -3.35
CA LEU A 219 2.96 28.48 -4.72
C LEU A 219 3.84 29.15 -5.78
N GLU A 220 4.24 30.41 -5.56
CA GLU A 220 5.10 31.13 -6.49
C GLU A 220 6.51 30.50 -6.59
N PHE A 221 7.02 29.99 -5.49
CA PHE A 221 8.27 29.23 -5.51
C PHE A 221 8.13 27.97 -6.37
N TYR A 222 7.02 27.20 -6.25
CA TYR A 222 6.81 25.99 -7.04
C TYR A 222 6.60 26.28 -8.53
N ARG A 223 6.10 27.45 -8.88
CA ARG A 223 5.94 27.90 -10.28
C ARG A 223 7.26 28.25 -10.94
N THR A 224 8.20 28.80 -10.18
CA THR A 224 9.42 29.40 -10.71
C THR A 224 10.67 28.52 -10.53
N HIS A 225 10.58 27.44 -9.74
CA HIS A 225 11.70 26.54 -9.44
C HIS A 225 11.32 25.10 -9.72
N ASN A 226 12.13 24.38 -10.49
CA ASN A 226 11.93 22.98 -10.79
C ASN A 226 12.30 22.05 -9.64
N ARG A 227 13.03 22.56 -8.63
CA ARG A 227 13.45 21.76 -7.46
C ARG A 227 13.31 22.57 -6.18
N ARG A 228 13.02 21.88 -5.08
CA ARG A 228 12.99 22.44 -3.73
C ARG A 228 14.02 21.75 -2.84
N PRO A 229 14.58 22.43 -1.84
CA PRO A 229 15.50 21.82 -0.88
C PRO A 229 14.80 20.76 -0.04
N ARG A 230 15.58 19.78 0.38
CA ARG A 230 15.18 18.68 1.26
C ARG A 230 16.36 18.37 2.19
N ASP A 231 16.12 18.42 3.48
CA ASP A 231 17.09 18.10 4.52
C ASP A 231 16.53 17.03 5.49
N ARG A 232 17.33 16.64 6.47
CA ARG A 232 16.91 15.67 7.50
C ARG A 232 15.68 16.16 8.28
N ALA A 233 15.62 17.43 8.62
CA ALA A 233 14.50 18.01 9.38
C ALA A 233 13.18 17.91 8.59
N MET A 234 13.22 18.21 7.28
CA MET A 234 12.06 18.06 6.41
C MET A 234 11.62 16.60 6.31
N ILE A 235 12.55 15.64 6.21
CA ILE A 235 12.21 14.22 6.17
C ILE A 235 11.56 13.77 7.47
N HIS A 236 12.09 14.16 8.63
CA HIS A 236 11.47 13.90 9.94
C HIS A 236 10.07 14.51 10.05
N SER A 237 9.85 15.70 9.49
CA SER A 237 8.56 16.38 9.53
C SER A 237 7.44 15.59 8.83
N ILE A 238 7.78 14.70 7.90
CA ILE A 238 6.81 13.82 7.22
C ILE A 238 6.06 12.93 8.23
N PHE A 239 6.74 12.50 9.30
CA PHE A 239 6.22 11.59 10.32
C PHE A 239 5.58 12.29 11.52
N THR A 240 5.79 13.59 11.69
CA THR A 240 5.34 14.32 12.88
C THR A 240 4.34 15.42 12.59
N ARG A 241 4.29 15.90 11.35
CA ARG A 241 3.48 17.03 10.89
C ARG A 241 1.99 16.85 11.19
N ASP A 242 1.44 15.68 10.86
CA ASP A 242 -0.01 15.45 10.97
C ASP A 242 -0.38 14.95 12.38
N LYS A 243 0.38 13.99 12.91
CA LYS A 243 0.22 13.44 14.25
C LYS A 243 1.52 12.79 14.73
N SER A 244 2.12 13.35 15.77
CA SER A 244 3.29 12.73 16.42
C SER A 244 2.92 11.38 17.03
N GLY A 245 3.88 10.43 17.04
CA GLY A 245 3.71 9.10 17.60
C GLY A 245 3.00 8.08 16.68
N THR A 246 2.75 8.42 15.41
CA THR A 246 2.23 7.47 14.40
C THR A 246 3.33 6.71 13.65
N SER A 247 4.58 7.09 13.83
CA SER A 247 5.79 6.43 13.32
C SER A 247 6.88 6.41 14.37
N GLU A 248 7.77 5.44 14.31
CA GLU A 248 8.94 5.39 15.21
C GLU A 248 9.98 6.44 14.80
N PRO A 249 10.67 7.12 15.74
CA PRO A 249 11.71 8.08 15.41
C PRO A 249 12.81 7.52 14.53
N ALA A 250 13.22 6.26 14.75
CA ALA A 250 14.23 5.56 13.97
C ALA A 250 13.89 5.45 12.47
N VAL A 251 12.60 5.47 12.11
CA VAL A 251 12.14 5.46 10.72
C VAL A 251 12.53 6.75 10.00
N GLY A 252 12.37 7.91 10.67
CA GLY A 252 12.78 9.19 10.14
C GLY A 252 14.29 9.26 9.89
N ASP A 253 15.10 8.72 10.81
CA ASP A 253 16.56 8.65 10.66
C ASP A 253 16.97 7.73 9.52
N ALA A 254 16.44 6.50 9.47
CA ALA A 254 16.74 5.53 8.43
C ALA A 254 16.35 6.06 7.03
N LEU A 255 15.16 6.70 6.93
CA LEU A 255 14.72 7.29 5.68
C LEU A 255 15.60 8.47 5.25
N ALA A 256 15.97 9.35 6.18
CA ALA A 256 16.87 10.48 5.88
C ALA A 256 18.24 10.00 5.40
N GLU A 257 18.81 8.96 6.02
CA GLU A 257 20.04 8.34 5.58
C GLU A 257 19.90 7.72 4.18
N ALA A 258 18.81 7.01 3.92
CA ALA A 258 18.55 6.36 2.63
C ALA A 258 18.36 7.38 1.49
N GLU A 259 17.74 8.55 1.76
CA GLU A 259 17.38 9.55 0.75
C GLU A 259 18.46 10.59 0.48
N LEU A 260 19.11 11.12 1.54
CA LEU A 260 20.04 12.25 1.38
C LEU A 260 21.32 11.89 0.62
N ARG A 261 21.65 10.60 0.50
CA ARG A 261 22.73 10.14 -0.39
C ARG A 261 22.44 10.40 -1.88
N PHE A 262 21.19 10.64 -2.26
CA PHE A 262 20.77 10.97 -3.63
C PHE A 262 20.63 12.49 -3.86
N GLY A 263 21.03 13.31 -2.88
CA GLY A 263 20.99 14.76 -2.94
C GLY A 263 19.99 15.39 -1.97
N ASP A 264 20.09 16.69 -1.87
CA ASP A 264 19.41 17.56 -0.90
C ASP A 264 18.22 18.32 -1.49
N SER A 265 17.70 17.86 -2.60
CA SER A 265 16.55 18.49 -3.26
C SER A 265 15.67 17.49 -3.98
N VAL A 266 14.40 17.85 -4.19
CA VAL A 266 13.40 17.05 -4.93
C VAL A 266 12.66 17.94 -5.94
N PRO A 267 12.11 17.36 -7.02
CA PRO A 267 11.28 18.09 -7.97
C PRO A 267 10.06 18.75 -7.34
N THR A 268 9.62 19.88 -7.88
CA THR A 268 8.49 20.67 -7.37
C THR A 268 7.17 20.37 -8.05
N GLY A 269 7.14 19.66 -9.18
CA GLY A 269 5.95 19.53 -10.02
C GLY A 269 4.74 18.96 -9.31
N THR A 270 4.91 17.91 -8.48
CA THR A 270 3.80 17.35 -7.71
C THR A 270 3.31 18.31 -6.60
N TYR A 271 4.18 19.15 -6.04
CA TYR A 271 3.77 20.18 -5.09
C TYR A 271 2.95 21.26 -5.80
N LEU A 272 3.37 21.68 -7.00
CA LEU A 272 2.62 22.61 -7.83
C LEU A 272 1.24 22.05 -8.19
N ASP A 273 1.19 20.81 -8.70
CA ASP A 273 -0.08 20.17 -9.07
C ASP A 273 -1.04 20.07 -7.88
N MET A 274 -0.54 19.62 -6.71
CA MET A 274 -1.38 19.45 -5.53
C MET A 274 -1.80 20.77 -4.87
N THR A 275 -1.18 21.89 -5.18
CA THR A 275 -1.53 23.21 -4.62
C THR A 275 -2.29 24.11 -5.58
N ALA A 276 -2.23 23.87 -6.90
CA ALA A 276 -2.80 24.77 -7.88
C ALA A 276 -3.64 24.09 -8.98
N ASN A 277 -3.42 22.80 -9.24
CA ASN A 277 -3.96 22.16 -10.46
C ASN A 277 -4.96 21.02 -10.15
N LEU A 278 -5.29 20.74 -8.86
CA LEU A 278 -6.28 19.72 -8.53
C LEU A 278 -7.69 20.12 -9.01
N PRO A 279 -8.49 19.15 -9.49
CA PRO A 279 -8.18 17.73 -9.61
C PRO A 279 -7.40 17.41 -10.89
N VAL A 280 -6.33 16.61 -10.78
CA VAL A 280 -5.54 16.11 -11.92
C VAL A 280 -5.99 14.73 -12.41
N ILE A 281 -6.94 14.11 -11.72
CA ILE A 281 -7.55 12.82 -12.09
C ILE A 281 -9.07 12.96 -12.11
N ASP A 282 -9.69 12.25 -13.06
CA ASP A 282 -11.15 12.12 -13.14
C ASP A 282 -11.55 10.69 -12.74
N PRO A 283 -12.12 10.48 -11.55
CA PRO A 283 -12.49 9.15 -11.09
C PRO A 283 -13.46 8.42 -12.03
N GLN A 284 -14.29 9.14 -12.80
CA GLN A 284 -15.23 8.53 -13.75
C GLN A 284 -14.53 7.81 -14.93
N LYS A 285 -13.27 8.14 -15.18
CA LYS A 285 -12.43 7.50 -16.21
C LYS A 285 -11.60 6.32 -15.68
N ILE A 286 -11.66 6.04 -14.39
CA ILE A 286 -10.94 4.92 -13.78
C ILE A 286 -11.87 3.69 -13.73
N HIS A 287 -11.71 2.79 -14.69
CA HIS A 287 -12.57 1.60 -14.82
C HIS A 287 -12.09 0.39 -14.03
N ALA A 288 -10.84 0.36 -13.60
CA ALA A 288 -10.31 -0.70 -12.75
C ALA A 288 -10.97 -0.69 -11.36
N PRO A 289 -11.02 -1.83 -10.65
CA PRO A 289 -11.33 -1.86 -9.22
C PRO A 289 -10.39 -0.98 -8.41
N VAL A 290 -10.91 -0.24 -7.42
CA VAL A 290 -10.14 0.72 -6.61
C VAL A 290 -10.36 0.51 -5.12
N LEU A 291 -9.27 0.41 -4.36
CA LEU A 291 -9.23 0.65 -2.93
C LEU A 291 -8.69 2.06 -2.67
N VAL A 292 -9.49 2.91 -2.04
CA VAL A 292 -9.02 4.19 -1.47
C VAL A 292 -8.76 3.96 0.01
N ALA A 293 -7.53 4.20 0.47
CA ALA A 293 -7.17 4.06 1.88
C ALA A 293 -6.46 5.32 2.38
N ARG A 294 -6.83 5.77 3.59
CA ARG A 294 -6.19 6.91 4.25
C ARG A 294 -5.92 6.62 5.73
N GLY A 295 -4.98 7.35 6.31
CA GLY A 295 -4.75 7.34 7.75
C GLY A 295 -5.79 8.20 8.49
N GLU A 296 -6.15 7.80 9.71
CA GLU A 296 -7.06 8.54 10.60
C GLU A 296 -6.63 10.00 10.77
N TYR A 297 -5.31 10.24 10.89
CA TYR A 297 -4.71 11.56 11.13
C TYR A 297 -4.09 12.18 9.88
N ASP A 298 -4.44 11.73 8.68
CA ASP A 298 -3.87 12.28 7.45
C ASP A 298 -4.27 13.76 7.24
N GLY A 299 -3.30 14.67 7.32
CA GLY A 299 -3.50 16.11 7.16
C GLY A 299 -3.46 16.60 5.70
N ILE A 300 -3.28 15.69 4.75
CA ILE A 300 -3.31 16.01 3.30
C ILE A 300 -4.59 15.46 2.66
N ALA A 301 -4.84 14.16 2.82
CA ALA A 301 -6.00 13.46 2.27
C ALA A 301 -7.13 13.48 3.32
N THR A 302 -8.11 14.37 3.16
CA THR A 302 -9.26 14.47 4.08
C THR A 302 -10.31 13.39 3.79
N ASP A 303 -11.17 13.09 4.77
CA ASP A 303 -12.25 12.12 4.63
C ASP A 303 -13.20 12.51 3.49
N GLU A 304 -13.65 13.76 3.50
CA GLU A 304 -14.59 14.29 2.52
C GLU A 304 -14.02 14.27 1.11
N ASP A 305 -12.77 14.68 0.94
CA ASP A 305 -12.11 14.71 -0.37
C ASP A 305 -11.93 13.29 -0.93
N CYS A 306 -11.49 12.34 -0.10
CA CYS A 306 -11.39 10.93 -0.47
C CYS A 306 -12.75 10.30 -0.77
N LEU A 307 -13.80 10.60 0.02
CA LEU A 307 -15.15 10.12 -0.21
C LEU A 307 -15.78 10.72 -1.48
N ASN A 308 -15.48 11.97 -1.79
CA ASN A 308 -15.91 12.62 -3.04
C ASN A 308 -15.31 11.94 -4.26
N PHE A 309 -14.03 11.56 -4.19
CA PHE A 309 -13.39 10.74 -5.22
C PHE A 309 -14.05 9.36 -5.33
N TYR A 310 -14.16 8.64 -4.19
CA TYR A 310 -14.70 7.27 -4.11
C TYR A 310 -16.12 7.15 -4.69
N ARG A 311 -17.00 8.11 -4.36
CA ARG A 311 -18.40 8.11 -4.83
C ARG A 311 -18.53 8.21 -6.34
N LYS A 312 -17.58 8.83 -7.02
CA LYS A 312 -17.57 9.05 -8.47
C LYS A 312 -16.95 7.89 -9.28
N LEU A 313 -16.32 6.92 -8.63
CA LEU A 313 -15.76 5.75 -9.30
C LEU A 313 -16.88 4.93 -9.96
N PRO A 314 -16.76 4.55 -11.25
CA PRO A 314 -17.83 3.85 -11.97
C PRO A 314 -17.89 2.37 -11.63
N ASN A 315 -16.75 1.75 -11.23
CA ASN A 315 -16.69 0.33 -10.92
C ASN A 315 -17.30 0.05 -9.55
N SER A 316 -18.23 -0.91 -9.47
CA SER A 316 -18.85 -1.31 -8.19
C SER A 316 -17.90 -2.10 -7.28
N ASP A 317 -16.82 -2.72 -7.83
CA ASP A 317 -15.72 -3.30 -7.05
C ASP A 317 -14.78 -2.17 -6.58
N ARG A 318 -15.28 -1.40 -5.62
CA ARG A 318 -14.58 -0.27 -5.01
C ARG A 318 -14.70 -0.34 -3.50
N GLN A 319 -13.61 -0.01 -2.80
CA GLN A 319 -13.54 -0.05 -1.34
C GLN A 319 -12.98 1.27 -0.81
N PHE A 320 -13.37 1.62 0.41
CA PHE A 320 -12.86 2.77 1.14
C PHE A 320 -12.47 2.33 2.55
N ALA A 321 -11.27 2.70 3.00
CA ALA A 321 -10.76 2.36 4.32
C ALA A 321 -10.10 3.55 5.01
N ILE A 322 -10.49 3.80 6.26
CA ILE A 322 -9.77 4.68 7.18
C ILE A 322 -8.99 3.78 8.13
N LEU A 323 -7.66 3.97 8.20
CA LEU A 323 -6.78 3.14 8.99
C LEU A 323 -6.46 3.83 10.32
N PRO A 324 -6.91 3.26 11.46
CA PRO A 324 -6.76 3.89 12.76
C PRO A 324 -5.29 3.96 13.20
N GLY A 325 -4.96 5.04 13.91
CA GLY A 325 -3.61 5.28 14.43
C GLY A 325 -2.54 5.55 13.36
N MET A 326 -2.93 5.92 12.14
CA MET A 326 -2.02 6.23 11.04
C MET A 326 -2.17 7.68 10.58
N ALA A 327 -1.07 8.30 10.19
CA ALA A 327 -1.01 9.61 9.54
C ALA A 327 -0.79 9.47 8.04
N HIS A 328 -0.34 10.53 7.36
CA HIS A 328 -0.16 10.55 5.90
C HIS A 328 0.82 9.48 5.37
N SER A 329 1.92 9.22 6.09
CA SER A 329 2.90 8.20 5.70
C SER A 329 2.45 6.81 6.19
N LEU A 330 1.51 6.20 5.47
CA LEU A 330 0.90 4.93 5.87
C LEU A 330 1.89 3.76 5.80
N VAL A 331 2.73 3.75 4.75
CA VAL A 331 3.67 2.64 4.46
C VAL A 331 4.72 2.48 5.57
N LEU A 332 5.14 3.60 6.18
CA LEU A 332 6.20 3.65 7.18
C LEU A 332 5.67 3.94 8.61
N GLY A 333 4.36 3.82 8.81
CA GLY A 333 3.71 4.00 10.11
C GLY A 333 3.88 2.80 11.05
N LEU A 334 3.65 3.02 12.35
CA LEU A 334 3.60 1.96 13.36
C LEU A 334 2.58 0.88 13.00
N ASN A 335 1.41 1.29 12.53
CA ASN A 335 0.28 0.41 12.19
C ASN A 335 0.30 -0.08 10.72
N ARG A 336 1.44 -0.01 10.02
CA ARG A 336 1.60 -0.43 8.61
C ARG A 336 1.06 -1.83 8.29
N HIS A 337 0.99 -2.72 9.30
CA HIS A 337 0.44 -4.06 9.13
C HIS A 337 -1.05 -4.05 8.76
N GLN A 338 -1.81 -3.05 9.23
CA GLN A 338 -3.21 -2.87 8.84
C GLN A 338 -3.31 -2.51 7.35
N LEU A 339 -2.43 -1.62 6.87
CA LEU A 339 -2.34 -1.28 5.45
C LEU A 339 -2.00 -2.52 4.59
N TRP A 340 -1.02 -3.32 5.02
CA TRP A 340 -0.67 -4.57 4.32
C TRP A 340 -1.86 -5.52 4.24
N HIS A 341 -2.60 -5.67 5.35
CA HIS A 341 -3.76 -6.57 5.42
C HIS A 341 -4.86 -6.14 4.45
N VAL A 342 -5.31 -4.89 4.51
CA VAL A 342 -6.40 -4.40 3.64
C VAL A 342 -5.98 -4.38 2.18
N THR A 343 -4.73 -4.03 1.89
CA THR A 343 -4.17 -4.05 0.53
C THR A 343 -4.17 -5.46 -0.02
N ARG A 344 -3.64 -6.44 0.73
CA ARG A 344 -3.64 -7.85 0.31
C ARG A 344 -5.05 -8.37 0.08
N ALA A 345 -5.95 -8.17 1.04
CA ALA A 345 -7.33 -8.63 0.94
C ALA A 345 -8.04 -8.08 -0.32
N PHE A 346 -7.78 -6.80 -0.65
CA PHE A 346 -8.30 -6.20 -1.87
C PHE A 346 -7.67 -6.76 -3.14
N LEU A 347 -6.35 -6.97 -3.18
CA LEU A 347 -5.66 -7.50 -4.36
C LEU A 347 -6.01 -8.97 -4.63
N ASP A 348 -6.25 -9.77 -3.59
CA ASP A 348 -6.65 -11.18 -3.65
C ASP A 348 -8.17 -11.36 -3.84
N MET A 349 -8.96 -10.27 -3.91
CA MET A 349 -10.41 -10.34 -4.06
C MET A 349 -10.78 -11.12 -5.32
N PRO A 350 -11.60 -12.18 -5.21
CA PRO A 350 -12.08 -12.91 -6.37
C PRO A 350 -12.90 -11.99 -7.29
N PRO A 351 -12.94 -12.27 -8.59
CA PRO A 351 -13.74 -11.49 -9.52
C PRO A 351 -15.22 -11.56 -9.11
N ARG A 352 -15.93 -10.44 -9.29
CA ARG A 352 -17.37 -10.41 -9.09
C ARG A 352 -18.03 -11.41 -10.06
N LEU A 353 -18.87 -12.27 -9.51
CA LEU A 353 -19.76 -13.09 -10.31
C LEU A 353 -20.96 -12.22 -10.71
N ASP A 354 -21.14 -11.98 -12.00
CA ASP A 354 -22.38 -11.41 -12.49
C ASP A 354 -23.51 -12.39 -12.25
N SER A 355 -24.66 -11.89 -11.81
CA SER A 355 -25.87 -12.72 -11.69
C SER A 355 -26.07 -13.46 -13.00
N LEU A 356 -26.29 -14.77 -12.92
CA LEU A 356 -26.69 -15.56 -14.07
C LEU A 356 -27.76 -14.79 -14.82
N LYS A 357 -27.51 -14.55 -16.11
CA LYS A 357 -28.56 -14.03 -16.99
C LYS A 357 -29.71 -15.04 -16.93
N ALA A 358 -30.78 -14.67 -16.24
CA ALA A 358 -32.00 -15.44 -16.16
C ALA A 358 -32.66 -15.51 -17.56
#